data_5ed31ed24dc33a75e94a600930ab4e5d
#
_entry.id   5ed31ed24dc33a75e94a600930ab4e5d
#
_cell.length_a   1.000
_cell.length_b   1.000
_cell.length_c   1.000
_cell.angle_alpha   90.00
_cell.angle_beta   90.00
_cell.angle_gamma   90.00
#
_symmetry.space_group_name_H-M   'P 1'
#
loop_
_entity.id
_entity.type
_entity.pdbx_description
1 polymer ?
#
loop_
_entity_poly.entity_id
_entity_poly.type
_entity_poly.pdbx_seq_one_letter_code
_entity_poly.pdbx_strand_id
1 'polypeptide(L)'
;MDVVKRYDAIYRAVVRDNRDPDNLRRLKVSIPQVTGEEITDWIWPVVSTKRPPAIGTGIYVFYVGGDPEYPVWIGEFGKPDTLQGLFAYGSWYDTTTQTITSGGSKAVTVNTTDMSQGIKVVNGSKFTVDYDATYNLQFSLQLIRQSGGGNGNTAQIWLSKNGTTIPNSATRIDVTTNAPQQVAAWNFFVKMKRNDYVQLMWSANTSSMQILAASGSSPAPAVPSVIVTMNQIA
;
A
#
# COMPACT_ATOMS: atom_id res chain seq x y z
N MET A 1 -17.69 -51.10 -26.66
CA MET A 1 -17.26 -50.43 -25.42
C MET A 1 -16.84 -49.03 -25.84
N ASP A 2 -17.64 -48.02 -25.51
CA ASP A 2 -17.25 -46.67 -25.71
C ASP A 2 -16.08 -46.33 -24.78
N VAL A 3 -14.96 -45.92 -25.34
CA VAL A 3 -13.80 -45.49 -24.58
C VAL A 3 -14.17 -44.13 -23.95
N VAL A 4 -14.47 -44.14 -22.66
CA VAL A 4 -14.71 -42.89 -21.92
C VAL A 4 -13.42 -42.08 -21.99
N LYS A 5 -13.48 -40.93 -22.67
CA LYS A 5 -12.34 -40.01 -22.80
C LYS A 5 -12.01 -39.47 -21.42
N ARG A 6 -10.75 -39.63 -20.98
CA ARG A 6 -10.26 -39.18 -19.68
C ARG A 6 -9.25 -38.07 -19.88
N TYR A 7 -9.25 -37.09 -18.94
CA TYR A 7 -8.33 -35.94 -18.94
C TYR A 7 -7.48 -35.98 -17.65
N ASP A 8 -6.37 -36.68 -17.68
CA ASP A 8 -5.54 -36.97 -16.50
C ASP A 8 -4.35 -36.00 -16.36
N ALA A 9 -4.37 -34.82 -17.04
CA ALA A 9 -3.30 -33.84 -17.02
C ALA A 9 -3.79 -32.49 -16.50
N ILE A 10 -2.83 -31.57 -16.26
CA ILE A 10 -3.11 -30.16 -16.03
C ILE A 10 -3.11 -29.45 -17.39
N TYR A 11 -4.16 -28.69 -17.65
CA TYR A 11 -4.37 -27.99 -18.92
C TYR A 11 -4.27 -26.47 -18.71
N ARG A 12 -3.85 -25.75 -19.77
CA ARG A 12 -3.91 -24.30 -19.80
C ARG A 12 -5.28 -23.85 -20.30
N ALA A 13 -5.84 -22.84 -19.61
CA ALA A 13 -7.13 -22.27 -19.97
C ALA A 13 -7.08 -20.74 -19.93
N VAL A 14 -8.03 -20.10 -20.55
CA VAL A 14 -8.20 -18.64 -20.55
C VAL A 14 -9.55 -18.29 -19.95
N VAL A 15 -9.56 -17.36 -18.98
CA VAL A 15 -10.80 -16.88 -18.36
C VAL A 15 -11.62 -16.11 -19.36
N ARG A 16 -12.87 -16.51 -19.52
CA ARG A 16 -13.85 -15.87 -20.44
C ARG A 16 -14.94 -15.12 -19.70
N ASP A 17 -15.34 -15.59 -18.51
CA ASP A 17 -16.22 -14.85 -17.59
C ASP A 17 -15.82 -15.15 -16.13
N ASN A 18 -15.81 -14.11 -15.29
CA ASN A 18 -15.52 -14.17 -13.86
C ASN A 18 -16.63 -13.56 -12.99
N ARG A 19 -17.79 -13.25 -13.57
CA ARG A 19 -18.94 -12.63 -12.91
C ARG A 19 -19.92 -13.71 -12.49
N ASP A 20 -19.48 -14.60 -11.62
CA ASP A 20 -20.27 -15.68 -11.07
C ASP A 20 -21.53 -15.13 -10.36
N PRO A 21 -22.74 -15.48 -10.82
CA PRO A 21 -23.99 -14.95 -10.26
C PRO A 21 -24.20 -15.31 -8.78
N ASP A 22 -23.62 -16.43 -8.33
CA ASP A 22 -23.75 -16.90 -6.96
C ASP A 22 -22.60 -16.44 -6.05
N ASN A 23 -21.65 -15.65 -6.57
CA ASN A 23 -20.45 -15.19 -5.86
C ASN A 23 -19.58 -16.32 -5.27
N LEU A 24 -19.61 -17.52 -5.86
CA LEU A 24 -18.84 -18.69 -5.43
C LEU A 24 -17.44 -18.75 -6.06
N ARG A 25 -17.06 -17.69 -6.81
CA ARG A 25 -15.75 -17.53 -7.48
C ARG A 25 -15.48 -18.58 -8.57
N ARG A 26 -16.56 -19.12 -9.13
CA ARG A 26 -16.49 -19.99 -10.32
C ARG A 26 -16.11 -19.13 -11.53
N LEU A 27 -15.54 -19.78 -12.53
CA LEU A 27 -15.12 -19.15 -13.78
C LEU A 27 -15.74 -19.88 -14.96
N LYS A 28 -15.99 -19.16 -16.06
CA LYS A 28 -16.16 -19.75 -17.38
C LYS A 28 -14.86 -19.58 -18.15
N VAL A 29 -14.36 -20.63 -18.75
CA VAL A 29 -13.04 -20.65 -19.39
C VAL A 29 -13.10 -21.35 -20.75
N SER A 30 -12.18 -21.02 -21.64
CA SER A 30 -11.85 -21.87 -22.79
C SER A 30 -10.58 -22.66 -22.49
N ILE A 31 -10.59 -23.96 -22.89
CA ILE A 31 -9.46 -24.89 -22.67
C ILE A 31 -8.99 -25.38 -24.04
N PRO A 32 -8.10 -24.65 -24.75
CA PRO A 32 -7.78 -24.90 -26.16
C PRO A 32 -7.35 -26.34 -26.47
N GLN A 33 -6.67 -26.99 -25.53
CA GLN A 33 -6.19 -28.38 -25.68
C GLN A 33 -7.29 -29.44 -25.53
N VAL A 34 -8.46 -29.06 -25.00
CA VAL A 34 -9.56 -29.99 -24.71
C VAL A 34 -10.83 -29.65 -25.49
N THR A 35 -11.28 -28.39 -25.37
CA THR A 35 -12.54 -27.92 -25.94
C THR A 35 -12.37 -26.91 -27.10
N GLY A 36 -11.12 -26.61 -27.46
CA GLY A 36 -10.84 -25.57 -28.44
C GLY A 36 -11.28 -24.20 -27.94
N GLU A 37 -12.10 -23.50 -28.72
CA GLU A 37 -12.64 -22.17 -28.37
C GLU A 37 -13.96 -22.24 -27.59
N GLU A 38 -14.50 -23.44 -27.36
CA GLU A 38 -15.73 -23.63 -26.60
C GLU A 38 -15.53 -23.18 -25.15
N ILE A 39 -16.53 -22.49 -24.59
CA ILE A 39 -16.51 -21.95 -23.24
C ILE A 39 -17.23 -22.95 -22.32
N THR A 40 -16.57 -23.31 -21.21
CA THR A 40 -17.13 -24.23 -20.20
C THR A 40 -18.34 -23.59 -19.48
N ASP A 41 -19.12 -24.40 -18.80
CA ASP A 41 -19.97 -23.93 -17.71
C ASP A 41 -19.11 -23.41 -16.54
N TRP A 42 -19.77 -22.99 -15.45
CA TRP A 42 -19.10 -22.46 -14.26
C TRP A 42 -18.27 -23.54 -13.57
N ILE A 43 -16.95 -23.43 -13.65
CA ILE A 43 -16.00 -24.35 -13.01
C ILE A 43 -15.55 -23.85 -11.64
N TRP A 44 -15.40 -24.77 -10.70
CA TRP A 44 -15.10 -24.47 -9.31
C TRP A 44 -13.61 -24.19 -9.07
N PRO A 45 -13.26 -23.28 -8.09
CA PRO A 45 -11.88 -23.17 -7.63
C PRO A 45 -11.50 -24.35 -6.73
N VAL A 46 -10.29 -24.87 -6.88
CA VAL A 46 -9.70 -25.87 -5.96
C VAL A 46 -9.32 -25.25 -4.62
N VAL A 47 -8.86 -24.01 -4.65
CA VAL A 47 -8.45 -23.25 -3.46
C VAL A 47 -9.29 -21.98 -3.33
N SER A 48 -9.58 -21.61 -2.09
CA SER A 48 -10.27 -20.35 -1.83
C SER A 48 -9.36 -19.16 -2.18
N THR A 49 -9.75 -18.35 -3.17
CA THR A 49 -9.04 -17.15 -3.56
C THR A 49 -9.80 -15.91 -3.10
N LYS A 50 -9.09 -14.82 -2.76
CA LYS A 50 -9.73 -13.56 -2.36
C LYS A 50 -10.44 -12.86 -3.53
N ARG A 51 -9.92 -13.03 -4.76
CA ARG A 51 -10.49 -12.45 -5.99
C ARG A 51 -10.41 -13.46 -7.13
N PRO A 52 -11.46 -13.56 -7.97
CA PRO A 52 -11.35 -14.35 -9.20
C PRO A 52 -10.38 -13.67 -10.17
N PRO A 53 -9.64 -14.45 -10.99
CA PRO A 53 -8.81 -13.95 -12.08
C PRO A 53 -9.59 -13.04 -13.05
N ALA A 54 -8.90 -12.06 -13.64
CA ALA A 54 -9.51 -11.19 -14.64
C ALA A 54 -9.82 -11.94 -15.96
N ILE A 55 -10.82 -11.47 -16.70
CA ILE A 55 -11.11 -11.99 -18.06
C ILE A 55 -9.87 -11.82 -18.92
N GLY A 56 -9.52 -12.85 -19.70
CA GLY A 56 -8.32 -12.93 -20.52
C GLY A 56 -7.08 -13.49 -19.78
N THR A 57 -7.15 -13.69 -18.47
CA THR A 57 -6.05 -14.28 -17.70
C THR A 57 -5.89 -15.77 -18.02
N GLY A 58 -4.64 -16.22 -18.17
CA GLY A 58 -4.30 -17.63 -18.28
C GLY A 58 -4.34 -18.32 -16.91
N ILE A 59 -4.97 -19.48 -16.84
CA ILE A 59 -5.09 -20.28 -15.61
C ILE A 59 -4.80 -21.76 -15.88
N TYR A 60 -4.53 -22.49 -14.81
CA TYR A 60 -4.44 -23.95 -14.84
C TYR A 60 -5.77 -24.58 -14.45
N VAL A 61 -6.16 -25.59 -15.21
CA VAL A 61 -7.37 -26.39 -15.00
C VAL A 61 -6.97 -27.87 -14.96
N PHE A 62 -7.62 -28.65 -14.12
CA PHE A 62 -7.58 -30.11 -14.20
C PHE A 62 -8.97 -30.70 -14.01
N TYR A 63 -9.14 -31.98 -14.37
CA TYR A 63 -10.40 -32.68 -14.28
C TYR A 63 -10.36 -33.67 -13.11
N VAL A 64 -11.32 -33.54 -12.17
CA VAL A 64 -11.37 -34.38 -10.97
C VAL A 64 -11.58 -35.84 -11.40
N GLY A 65 -10.63 -36.70 -11.03
CA GLY A 65 -10.65 -38.13 -11.47
C GLY A 65 -10.54 -38.36 -12.97
N GLY A 66 -10.13 -37.33 -13.74
CA GLY A 66 -10.06 -37.40 -15.21
C GLY A 66 -11.43 -37.29 -15.89
N ASP A 67 -12.51 -36.96 -15.15
CA ASP A 67 -13.88 -36.88 -15.67
C ASP A 67 -14.12 -35.58 -16.42
N PRO A 68 -14.50 -35.60 -17.70
CA PRO A 68 -14.75 -34.38 -18.50
C PRO A 68 -15.84 -33.50 -17.94
N GLU A 69 -16.76 -34.00 -17.13
CA GLU A 69 -17.86 -33.21 -16.55
C GLU A 69 -17.44 -32.43 -15.29
N TYR A 70 -16.25 -32.69 -14.72
CA TYR A 70 -15.79 -32.09 -13.48
C TYR A 70 -14.45 -31.32 -13.63
N PRO A 71 -14.40 -30.28 -14.50
CA PRO A 71 -13.24 -29.37 -14.55
C PRO A 71 -13.22 -28.45 -13.33
N VAL A 72 -12.01 -28.24 -12.77
CA VAL A 72 -11.77 -27.31 -11.68
C VAL A 72 -10.52 -26.45 -11.99
N TRP A 73 -10.49 -25.21 -11.53
CA TRP A 73 -9.34 -24.35 -11.75
C TRP A 73 -8.47 -24.22 -10.50
N ILE A 74 -7.13 -24.14 -10.68
CA ILE A 74 -6.15 -24.16 -9.60
C ILE A 74 -5.63 -22.75 -9.30
N GLY A 75 -5.28 -21.97 -10.33
CA GLY A 75 -4.66 -20.66 -10.19
C GLY A 75 -4.19 -20.08 -11.50
N GLU A 76 -3.69 -18.87 -11.47
CA GLU A 76 -3.13 -18.16 -12.64
C GLU A 76 -1.75 -18.70 -12.98
N PHE A 77 -1.40 -18.69 -14.28
CA PHE A 77 -0.03 -18.94 -14.72
C PHE A 77 0.56 -17.67 -15.34
N GLY A 78 1.87 -17.50 -15.18
CA GLY A 78 2.63 -16.48 -15.87
C GLY A 78 2.72 -15.11 -15.24
N LYS A 79 2.35 -14.96 -13.96
CA LYS A 79 2.65 -13.73 -13.22
C LYS A 79 3.29 -14.06 -11.86
N PRO A 80 4.63 -13.98 -11.74
CA PRO A 80 5.30 -14.00 -10.44
C PRO A 80 4.90 -12.82 -9.53
N ASP A 81 4.35 -11.73 -10.11
CA ASP A 81 4.13 -10.45 -9.43
C ASP A 81 2.91 -10.40 -8.49
N THR A 82 1.99 -11.36 -8.56
CA THR A 82 0.75 -11.31 -7.77
C THR A 82 0.94 -11.62 -6.29
N LEU A 83 2.01 -12.32 -5.91
CA LEU A 83 2.34 -12.58 -4.51
C LEU A 83 3.16 -11.44 -3.88
N GLN A 84 3.96 -10.73 -4.66
CA GLN A 84 4.76 -9.59 -4.17
C GLN A 84 3.90 -8.38 -3.81
N GLY A 85 2.81 -8.12 -4.52
CA GLY A 85 1.89 -7.02 -4.25
C GLY A 85 1.05 -7.16 -2.98
N LEU A 86 1.00 -8.34 -2.36
CA LEU A 86 0.22 -8.59 -1.14
C LEU A 86 0.92 -8.12 0.15
N PHE A 87 2.17 -7.68 0.08
CA PHE A 87 2.98 -7.36 1.26
C PHE A 87 3.85 -6.12 1.07
N ALA A 88 3.31 -5.09 0.41
CA ALA A 88 4.04 -3.83 0.31
C ALA A 88 4.08 -3.14 1.68
N TYR A 89 5.28 -2.83 2.16
CA TYR A 89 5.50 -2.18 3.44
C TYR A 89 6.83 -1.42 3.45
N GLY A 90 6.99 -0.54 4.44
CA GLY A 90 8.27 0.08 4.72
C GLY A 90 8.28 0.90 6.00
N SER A 91 9.49 1.19 6.47
CA SER A 91 9.81 2.02 7.63
C SER A 91 10.97 2.94 7.29
N TRP A 92 10.80 4.20 7.58
CA TRP A 92 11.76 5.27 7.31
C TRP A 92 11.82 6.25 8.47
N TYR A 93 12.95 6.93 8.62
CA TYR A 93 13.11 7.97 9.61
C TYR A 93 14.06 9.08 9.13
N ASP A 94 14.08 10.20 9.84
CA ASP A 94 15.04 11.29 9.62
C ASP A 94 15.80 11.60 10.91
N THR A 95 17.12 11.60 10.82
CA THR A 95 18.02 11.88 11.94
C THR A 95 18.40 13.36 12.05
N THR A 96 17.83 14.21 11.16
CA THR A 96 18.12 15.66 11.13
C THR A 96 16.91 16.47 11.56
N THR A 97 17.17 17.61 12.20
CA THR A 97 16.12 18.57 12.53
C THR A 97 15.62 19.28 11.27
N GLN A 98 14.31 19.35 11.10
CA GLN A 98 13.68 19.99 9.97
C GLN A 98 13.12 21.37 10.38
N THR A 99 13.49 22.40 9.64
CA THR A 99 13.08 23.78 9.88
C THR A 99 12.13 24.29 8.81
N ILE A 100 11.40 25.35 9.09
CA ILE A 100 10.45 25.98 8.16
C ILE A 100 10.54 27.50 8.25
N THR A 101 10.19 28.20 7.17
CA THR A 101 9.97 29.65 7.21
C THR A 101 8.59 29.96 7.77
N SER A 102 8.43 31.11 8.41
CA SER A 102 7.14 31.57 8.95
C SER A 102 6.07 31.62 7.86
N GLY A 103 4.92 30.98 8.11
CA GLY A 103 3.83 30.86 7.14
C GLY A 103 4.12 29.92 5.94
N GLY A 104 5.31 29.31 5.89
CA GLY A 104 5.68 28.39 4.82
C GLY A 104 5.05 27.00 4.99
N SER A 105 5.10 26.23 3.91
CA SER A 105 4.76 24.80 3.90
C SER A 105 5.77 23.99 3.11
N LYS A 106 6.06 22.78 3.55
CA LYS A 106 6.94 21.85 2.84
C LYS A 106 6.63 20.39 3.18
N ALA A 107 7.15 19.48 2.37
CA ALA A 107 7.11 18.07 2.70
C ALA A 107 8.02 17.75 3.88
N VAL A 108 7.56 16.84 4.75
CA VAL A 108 8.41 16.18 5.74
C VAL A 108 9.37 15.27 5.00
N THR A 109 10.65 15.32 5.37
CA THR A 109 11.69 14.50 4.76
C THR A 109 12.03 13.28 5.62
N VAL A 110 12.55 12.26 4.97
CA VAL A 110 13.21 11.11 5.60
C VAL A 110 14.56 10.90 4.92
N ASN A 111 15.59 10.59 5.68
CA ASN A 111 16.96 10.39 5.18
C ASN A 111 17.44 8.94 5.31
N THR A 112 16.72 8.09 6.00
CA THR A 112 17.11 6.70 6.24
C THR A 112 15.94 5.76 5.96
N THR A 113 16.22 4.70 5.22
CA THR A 113 15.31 3.56 5.04
C THR A 113 15.75 2.45 5.98
N ASP A 114 14.90 2.06 6.90
CA ASP A 114 15.11 0.91 7.78
C ASP A 114 14.80 -0.38 7.02
N MET A 115 13.61 -0.46 6.46
CA MET A 115 13.19 -1.57 5.58
C MET A 115 12.17 -1.10 4.57
N SER A 116 12.11 -1.72 3.39
CA SER A 116 11.01 -1.50 2.45
C SER A 116 10.88 -2.61 1.42
N GLN A 117 9.64 -2.90 1.03
CA GLN A 117 9.27 -3.79 -0.06
C GLN A 117 8.05 -3.23 -0.79
N GLY A 118 8.14 -3.04 -2.11
CA GLY A 118 7.02 -2.53 -2.91
C GLY A 118 6.63 -1.06 -2.65
N ILE A 119 7.41 -0.36 -1.81
CA ILE A 119 7.30 1.09 -1.56
C ILE A 119 8.70 1.67 -1.53
N LYS A 120 8.93 2.79 -2.20
CA LYS A 120 10.22 3.48 -2.23
C LYS A 120 10.07 4.96 -1.94
N VAL A 121 11.08 5.56 -1.32
CA VAL A 121 11.13 7.02 -1.11
C VAL A 121 11.94 7.65 -2.23
N VAL A 122 11.32 8.58 -2.94
CA VAL A 122 11.97 9.36 -4.00
C VAL A 122 12.13 10.81 -3.52
N ASN A 123 13.30 11.40 -3.73
CA ASN A 123 13.65 12.76 -3.31
C ASN A 123 13.39 13.02 -1.82
N GLY A 124 13.60 12.01 -0.98
CA GLY A 124 13.53 12.10 0.47
C GLY A 124 12.14 12.34 1.07
N SER A 125 11.06 12.42 0.28
CA SER A 125 9.72 12.75 0.79
C SER A 125 8.56 12.11 0.05
N LYS A 126 8.79 11.53 -1.13
CA LYS A 126 7.74 10.93 -1.97
C LYS A 126 7.69 9.42 -1.73
N PHE A 127 6.75 8.95 -0.95
CA PHE A 127 6.50 7.53 -0.71
C PHE A 127 5.73 6.97 -1.91
N THR A 128 6.46 6.36 -2.84
CA THR A 128 5.96 5.87 -4.14
C THR A 128 5.68 4.38 -4.07
N VAL A 129 4.52 3.93 -4.54
CA VAL A 129 4.08 2.54 -4.46
C VAL A 129 4.21 1.82 -5.80
N ASP A 130 4.53 0.52 -5.74
CA ASP A 130 4.67 -0.33 -6.92
C ASP A 130 3.37 -1.06 -7.31
N TYR A 131 2.31 -1.00 -6.48
CA TYR A 131 1.05 -1.73 -6.68
C TYR A 131 -0.18 -0.89 -6.41
N ASP A 132 -1.26 -1.18 -7.13
CA ASP A 132 -2.60 -0.62 -6.88
C ASP A 132 -3.16 -1.21 -5.59
N ALA A 133 -3.39 -0.36 -4.57
CA ALA A 133 -3.89 -0.81 -3.28
C ALA A 133 -4.41 0.35 -2.41
N THR A 134 -4.98 0.00 -1.26
CA THR A 134 -5.14 0.93 -0.15
C THR A 134 -3.97 0.75 0.80
N TYR A 135 -3.35 1.86 1.17
CA TYR A 135 -2.21 1.89 2.07
C TYR A 135 -2.55 2.60 3.37
N ASN A 136 -2.01 2.09 4.47
CA ASN A 136 -2.00 2.73 5.76
C ASN A 136 -0.65 3.42 5.93
N LEU A 137 -0.62 4.74 6.01
CA LEU A 137 0.55 5.55 6.32
C LEU A 137 0.44 6.02 7.76
N GLN A 138 1.41 5.66 8.60
CA GLN A 138 1.53 6.09 9.99
C GLN A 138 2.78 6.94 10.15
N PHE A 139 2.75 7.89 11.05
CA PHE A 139 3.91 8.70 11.35
C PHE A 139 3.98 9.14 12.81
N SER A 140 5.16 9.55 13.23
CA SER A 140 5.44 10.21 14.50
C SER A 140 6.42 11.35 14.26
N LEU A 141 6.01 12.58 14.53
CA LEU A 141 6.82 13.80 14.39
C LEU A 141 7.12 14.39 15.78
N GLN A 142 8.37 14.80 16.01
CA GLN A 142 8.82 15.47 17.23
C GLN A 142 8.72 16.99 17.05
N LEU A 143 7.55 17.57 17.21
CA LEU A 143 7.36 19.03 17.11
C LEU A 143 7.94 19.74 18.33
N ILE A 144 8.74 20.77 18.09
CA ILE A 144 9.28 21.65 19.13
C ILE A 144 9.08 23.10 18.75
N ARG A 145 8.88 23.91 19.75
CA ARG A 145 9.00 25.35 19.66
C ARG A 145 10.34 25.78 20.29
N GLN A 146 11.20 26.43 19.52
CA GLN A 146 12.41 27.06 20.02
C GLN A 146 12.06 28.28 20.90
N SER A 147 12.97 28.66 21.80
CA SER A 147 12.82 29.87 22.64
C SER A 147 12.59 31.11 21.81
N GLY A 148 11.74 32.06 22.28
CA GLY A 148 11.48 33.34 21.63
C GLY A 148 10.15 33.45 20.88
N GLY A 149 9.42 32.36 20.64
CA GLY A 149 8.07 32.40 20.07
C GLY A 149 7.03 32.78 21.14
N GLY A 150 6.07 33.65 20.83
CA GLY A 150 4.94 34.00 21.69
C GLY A 150 3.96 32.85 21.91
N ASN A 151 2.86 33.08 22.61
CA ASN A 151 1.73 32.16 22.68
C ASN A 151 1.06 32.04 21.29
N GLY A 152 0.43 30.89 21.00
CA GLY A 152 -0.32 30.67 19.77
C GLY A 152 0.50 30.18 18.57
N ASN A 153 1.63 29.49 18.84
CA ASN A 153 2.37 28.82 17.77
C ASN A 153 1.63 27.57 17.32
N THR A 154 1.40 27.46 16.03
CA THR A 154 0.64 26.37 15.44
C THR A 154 1.40 25.69 14.31
N ALA A 155 1.31 24.38 14.26
CA ALA A 155 1.69 23.58 13.11
C ALA A 155 0.44 22.90 12.51
N GLN A 156 0.44 22.71 11.21
CA GLN A 156 -0.55 21.91 10.52
C GLN A 156 0.16 20.77 9.77
N ILE A 157 -0.45 19.60 9.77
CA ILE A 157 0.08 18.42 9.10
C ILE A 157 -1.04 17.83 8.26
N TRP A 158 -0.74 17.51 6.98
CA TRP A 158 -1.71 16.93 6.04
C TRP A 158 -1.02 16.06 5.01
N LEU A 159 -1.80 15.41 4.15
CA LEU A 159 -1.30 14.63 3.03
C LEU A 159 -1.42 15.36 1.69
N SER A 160 -0.43 15.13 0.83
CA SER A 160 -0.46 15.42 -0.59
C SER A 160 -0.25 14.13 -1.38
N LYS A 161 -1.06 13.91 -2.41
CA LYS A 161 -0.93 12.80 -3.35
C LYS A 161 -0.65 13.32 -4.75
N ASN A 162 0.43 12.87 -5.36
CA ASN A 162 0.86 13.31 -6.71
C ASN A 162 0.96 14.84 -6.85
N GLY A 163 1.39 15.53 -5.78
CA GLY A 163 1.51 16.98 -5.73
C GLY A 163 0.21 17.73 -5.41
N THR A 164 -0.91 17.03 -5.27
CA THR A 164 -2.21 17.65 -4.93
C THR A 164 -2.57 17.36 -3.47
N THR A 165 -2.94 18.41 -2.73
CA THR A 165 -3.42 18.25 -1.33
C THR A 165 -4.65 17.38 -1.26
N ILE A 166 -4.67 16.40 -0.35
CA ILE A 166 -5.85 15.58 -0.07
C ILE A 166 -6.80 16.41 0.81
N PRO A 167 -8.03 16.69 0.38
CA PRO A 167 -8.99 17.45 1.18
C PRO A 167 -9.29 16.75 2.52
N ASN A 168 -9.53 17.54 3.57
CA ASN A 168 -9.89 17.06 4.91
C ASN A 168 -8.86 16.13 5.59
N SER A 169 -7.58 16.19 5.14
CA SER A 169 -6.48 15.45 5.77
C SER A 169 -5.66 16.28 6.76
N ALA A 170 -5.96 17.58 6.92
CA ALA A 170 -5.18 18.46 7.78
C ALA A 170 -5.59 18.34 9.25
N THR A 171 -4.58 18.28 10.12
CA THR A 171 -4.73 18.42 11.58
C THR A 171 -3.88 19.59 12.06
N ARG A 172 -4.44 20.41 12.94
CA ARG A 172 -3.76 21.52 13.59
C ARG A 172 -3.29 21.11 14.98
N ILE A 173 -2.07 21.52 15.32
CA ILE A 173 -1.44 21.28 16.62
C ILE A 173 -0.99 22.63 17.17
N ASP A 174 -1.40 22.94 18.38
CA ASP A 174 -0.98 24.13 19.09
C ASP A 174 0.17 23.77 20.05
N VAL A 175 1.31 24.44 19.88
CA VAL A 175 2.52 24.25 20.71
C VAL A 175 2.68 25.49 21.58
N THR A 176 2.43 25.33 22.87
CA THR A 176 2.38 26.45 23.83
C THR A 176 3.68 26.60 24.60
N THR A 177 3.82 27.71 25.34
CA THR A 177 4.95 27.95 26.24
C THR A 177 5.05 26.89 27.35
N ASN A 178 3.90 26.41 27.86
CA ASN A 178 3.85 25.40 28.90
C ASN A 178 4.03 23.97 28.40
N ALA A 179 3.90 23.76 27.07
CA ALA A 179 4.13 22.48 26.40
C ALA A 179 4.93 22.73 25.11
N PRO A 180 6.25 23.06 25.25
CA PRO A 180 7.08 23.46 24.10
C PRO A 180 7.42 22.30 23.15
N GLN A 181 7.14 21.07 23.55
CA GLN A 181 7.33 19.86 22.74
C GLN A 181 6.02 19.07 22.65
N GLN A 182 5.71 18.60 21.46
CA GLN A 182 4.52 17.80 21.16
C GLN A 182 4.88 16.67 20.19
N VAL A 183 4.39 15.48 20.45
CA VAL A 183 4.47 14.39 19.49
C VAL A 183 3.19 14.36 18.65
N ALA A 184 3.33 14.59 17.36
CA ALA A 184 2.23 14.44 16.41
C ALA A 184 2.30 13.03 15.80
N ALA A 185 1.33 12.19 16.12
CA ALA A 185 1.29 10.81 15.65
C ALA A 185 -0.15 10.37 15.38
N TRP A 186 -0.43 9.95 14.15
CA TRP A 186 -1.66 9.29 13.72
C TRP A 186 -1.45 8.59 12.39
N ASN A 187 -2.50 8.05 11.80
CA ASN A 187 -2.43 7.34 10.53
C ASN A 187 -3.47 7.82 9.54
N PHE A 188 -3.20 7.54 8.27
CA PHE A 188 -4.10 7.80 7.15
C PHE A 188 -4.25 6.56 6.28
N PHE A 189 -5.46 6.36 5.75
CA PHE A 189 -5.70 5.39 4.68
C PHE A 189 -5.79 6.10 3.34
N VAL A 190 -4.93 5.70 2.40
CA VAL A 190 -4.85 6.33 1.08
C VAL A 190 -4.96 5.27 -0.01
N LYS A 191 -5.94 5.45 -0.92
CA LYS A 191 -6.04 4.63 -2.12
C LYS A 191 -5.05 5.12 -3.17
N MET A 192 -4.15 4.24 -3.60
CA MET A 192 -3.07 4.57 -4.53
C MET A 192 -3.04 3.59 -5.69
N LYS A 193 -2.67 4.08 -6.87
CA LYS A 193 -2.33 3.29 -8.04
C LYS A 193 -0.82 3.10 -8.13
N ARG A 194 -0.38 2.12 -8.87
CA ARG A 194 1.04 1.92 -9.19
C ARG A 194 1.67 3.22 -9.68
N ASN A 195 2.85 3.55 -9.14
CA ASN A 195 3.60 4.78 -9.37
C ASN A 195 2.98 6.06 -8.79
N ASP A 196 1.83 6.01 -8.13
CA ASP A 196 1.39 7.13 -7.29
C ASP A 196 2.38 7.33 -6.14
N TYR A 197 2.54 8.57 -5.70
CA TYR A 197 3.24 8.88 -4.47
C TYR A 197 2.38 9.72 -3.52
N VAL A 198 2.63 9.54 -2.24
CA VAL A 198 2.07 10.36 -1.16
C VAL A 198 3.20 11.05 -0.42
N GLN A 199 2.95 12.26 0.06
CA GLN A 199 3.86 13.05 0.90
C GLN A 199 3.13 13.50 2.16
N LEU A 200 3.82 13.42 3.29
CA LEU A 200 3.41 14.09 4.53
C LEU A 200 3.87 15.53 4.44
N MET A 201 2.92 16.47 4.49
CA MET A 201 3.17 17.92 4.41
C MET A 201 3.02 18.54 5.78
N TRP A 202 3.79 19.59 6.04
CA TRP A 202 3.61 20.39 7.23
C TRP A 202 3.79 21.87 6.97
N SER A 203 3.18 22.69 7.81
CA SER A 203 3.35 24.14 7.85
C SER A 203 3.42 24.61 9.30
N ALA A 204 3.96 25.80 9.50
CA ALA A 204 3.91 26.47 10.79
C ALA A 204 3.72 27.98 10.61
N ASN A 205 3.06 28.61 11.56
CA ASN A 205 2.86 30.06 11.55
C ASN A 205 4.09 30.85 11.99
N THR A 206 5.15 30.19 12.43
CA THR A 206 6.41 30.81 12.87
C THR A 206 7.61 29.93 12.54
N SER A 207 8.76 30.56 12.24
CA SER A 207 10.03 29.85 12.02
C SER A 207 10.65 29.26 13.29
N SER A 208 10.13 29.62 14.48
CA SER A 208 10.55 28.99 15.73
C SER A 208 10.06 27.54 15.91
N MET A 209 9.13 27.10 15.06
CA MET A 209 8.65 25.71 15.02
C MET A 209 9.60 24.84 14.20
N GLN A 210 9.92 23.68 14.72
CA GLN A 210 10.80 22.70 14.09
C GLN A 210 10.26 21.28 14.32
N ILE A 211 10.68 20.36 13.46
CA ILE A 211 10.58 18.92 13.73
C ILE A 211 11.97 18.48 14.18
N LEU A 212 12.11 18.18 15.48
CA LEU A 212 13.39 18.05 16.17
C LEU A 212 13.93 16.61 16.11
N ALA A 213 15.18 16.46 15.71
CA ALA A 213 15.98 15.28 16.04
C ALA A 213 16.83 15.57 17.29
N ALA A 214 16.95 14.61 18.19
CA ALA A 214 17.73 14.75 19.42
C ALA A 214 18.73 13.60 19.58
N SER A 215 19.87 13.90 20.18
CA SER A 215 20.87 12.90 20.56
C SER A 215 20.29 11.96 21.63
N GLY A 216 20.74 10.72 21.63
CA GLY A 216 20.40 9.75 22.67
C GLY A 216 20.98 10.16 24.03
N SER A 217 20.32 9.71 25.08
CA SER A 217 20.81 9.76 26.46
C SER A 217 20.63 8.37 27.08
N SER A 218 21.72 7.78 27.59
CA SER A 218 21.64 6.43 28.16
C SER A 218 20.56 6.30 29.24
N PRO A 219 19.72 5.25 29.20
CA PRO A 219 19.73 4.10 28.30
C PRO A 219 18.99 4.31 26.95
N ALA A 220 18.40 5.48 26.69
CA ALA A 220 17.59 5.74 25.50
C ALA A 220 18.47 6.02 24.27
N PRO A 221 18.11 5.49 23.07
CA PRO A 221 18.78 5.81 21.82
C PRO A 221 18.46 7.25 21.36
N ALA A 222 19.08 7.68 20.25
CA ALA A 222 18.76 8.94 19.61
C ALA A 222 17.28 8.97 19.15
N VAL A 223 16.70 10.17 19.17
CA VAL A 223 15.30 10.41 18.79
C VAL A 223 15.28 11.00 17.36
N PRO A 224 14.78 10.28 16.35
CA PRO A 224 14.60 10.83 15.02
C PRO A 224 13.57 11.98 15.04
N SER A 225 13.74 12.96 14.14
CA SER A 225 12.74 14.03 13.98
C SER A 225 11.39 13.48 13.51
N VAL A 226 11.42 12.46 12.67
CA VAL A 226 10.25 11.76 12.17
C VAL A 226 10.53 10.27 12.02
N ILE A 227 9.51 9.47 12.28
CA ILE A 227 9.41 8.07 11.86
C ILE A 227 8.15 7.97 11.00
N VAL A 228 8.27 7.34 9.84
CA VAL A 228 7.15 7.03 8.94
C VAL A 228 7.14 5.54 8.65
N THR A 229 5.99 4.93 8.81
CA THR A 229 5.73 3.56 8.37
C THR A 229 4.58 3.55 7.38
N MET A 230 4.64 2.67 6.40
CA MET A 230 3.57 2.53 5.42
C MET A 230 3.43 1.06 5.06
N ASN A 231 2.18 0.57 5.03
CA ASN A 231 1.89 -0.80 4.64
C ASN A 231 0.60 -0.89 3.83
N GLN A 232 0.58 -1.86 2.92
CA GLN A 232 -0.61 -2.22 2.16
C GLN A 232 -1.61 -2.93 3.07
N ILE A 233 -2.92 -2.61 2.93
CA ILE A 233 -4.01 -3.21 3.72
C ILE A 233 -5.09 -3.87 2.85
N ALA A 234 -5.26 -3.46 1.61
CA ALA A 234 -6.24 -4.05 0.68
C ALA A 234 -5.86 -3.77 -0.78
#